data_1ed10baaf4f50b119ff8b2995b5cbc36
#
_entry.id   1ed10baaf4f50b119ff8b2995b5cbc36
#
_cell.length_a   1.000
_cell.length_b   1.000
_cell.length_c   1.000
_cell.angle_alpha   90.00
_cell.angle_beta   90.00
_cell.angle_gamma   90.00
#
_symmetry.space_group_name_H-M   'P 1'
#
loop_
_entity.id
_entity.type
_entity.pdbx_description
1 polymer ?
#
loop_
_entity_poly.entity_id
_entity_poly.type
_entity_poly.pdbx_seq_one_letter_code
_entity_poly.pdbx_strand_id
1 'polypeptide(L)'
;IHDYVQRRQLTESAKLLVFSDKSILEISLIAGYESQQAFTNIFKQMYKKTPNEYRMNEEFYPLQLRFDLIQTVKQKLSQQDMEENIRFATTTDIPACLELAYLVIDGFPNLNENEYLTELERGILEQRVLILTDNTIAIALMSINYHTGSIDFFGVHPLYRKCGIAKLFLDKVMNELLVDKDISVTTFREGDKADTGYR
;
A
#
# COMPACT_ATOMS: atom_id res chain seq x y z
N ILE A 1 0.24 -8.95 14.27
CA ILE A 1 -1.05 -9.65 14.14
C ILE A 1 -2.20 -8.76 14.60
N HIS A 2 -2.11 -8.11 15.76
CA HIS A 2 -3.19 -7.26 16.29
C HIS A 2 -3.58 -6.14 15.31
N ASP A 3 -2.61 -5.39 14.79
CA ASP A 3 -2.84 -4.30 13.85
C ASP A 3 -3.48 -4.78 12.54
N TYR A 4 -3.06 -5.93 12.03
CA TYR A 4 -3.68 -6.55 10.86
C TYR A 4 -5.17 -6.85 11.11
N VAL A 5 -5.49 -7.47 12.26
CA VAL A 5 -6.88 -7.79 12.61
C VAL A 5 -7.71 -6.53 12.75
N GLN A 6 -7.22 -5.51 13.44
CA GLN A 6 -7.91 -4.24 13.62
C GLN A 6 -8.18 -3.55 12.27
N ARG A 7 -7.19 -3.49 11.37
CA ARG A 7 -7.34 -2.91 10.04
C ARG A 7 -8.32 -3.70 9.18
N ARG A 8 -8.32 -5.03 9.29
CA ARG A 8 -9.31 -5.88 8.62
C ARG A 8 -10.73 -5.63 9.13
N GLN A 9 -10.92 -5.53 10.44
CA GLN A 9 -12.21 -5.22 11.05
C GLN A 9 -12.73 -3.85 10.58
N LEU A 10 -11.87 -2.84 10.54
CA LEU A 10 -12.22 -1.51 10.04
C LEU A 10 -12.52 -1.51 8.54
N THR A 11 -11.80 -2.30 7.74
CA THR A 11 -12.08 -2.48 6.31
C THR A 11 -13.46 -3.08 6.08
N GLU A 12 -13.83 -4.13 6.81
CA GLU A 12 -15.18 -4.72 6.69
C GLU A 12 -16.26 -3.75 7.20
N SER A 13 -15.96 -2.97 8.25
CA SER A 13 -16.87 -1.93 8.73
C SER A 13 -17.08 -0.82 7.69
N ALA A 14 -16.01 -0.37 7.04
CA ALA A 14 -16.08 0.61 5.97
C ALA A 14 -16.92 0.11 4.78
N LYS A 15 -16.79 -1.17 4.43
CA LYS A 15 -17.63 -1.81 3.43
C LYS A 15 -19.09 -1.80 3.83
N LEU A 16 -19.42 -2.12 5.08
CA LEU A 16 -20.80 -2.07 5.59
C LEU A 16 -21.35 -0.65 5.63
N LEU A 17 -20.55 0.36 5.92
CA LEU A 17 -20.96 1.76 5.90
C LEU A 17 -21.42 2.20 4.52
N VAL A 18 -20.75 1.78 3.46
CA VAL A 18 -21.05 2.19 2.08
C VAL A 18 -22.14 1.33 1.46
N PHE A 19 -22.13 0.01 1.70
CA PHE A 19 -22.97 -0.94 0.98
C PHE A 19 -24.12 -1.53 1.79
N SER A 20 -24.43 -0.97 2.98
CA SER A 20 -25.59 -1.42 3.77
C SER A 20 -26.24 -0.27 4.53
N ASP A 21 -27.52 -0.47 4.87
CA ASP A 21 -28.32 0.49 5.65
C ASP A 21 -28.17 0.30 7.17
N LYS A 22 -27.20 -0.53 7.62
CA LYS A 22 -26.96 -0.78 9.04
C LYS A 22 -26.58 0.51 9.77
N SER A 23 -27.10 0.68 10.97
CA SER A 23 -26.69 1.80 11.83
C SER A 23 -25.20 1.72 12.20
N ILE A 24 -24.60 2.85 12.52
CA ILE A 24 -23.19 2.90 12.97
C ILE A 24 -23.02 2.06 14.25
N LEU A 25 -24.03 2.03 15.12
CA LEU A 25 -24.01 1.20 16.32
C LEU A 25 -23.97 -0.29 15.96
N GLU A 26 -24.83 -0.78 15.08
CA GLU A 26 -24.81 -2.17 14.62
C GLU A 26 -23.46 -2.54 14.00
N ILE A 27 -22.92 -1.67 13.15
CA ILE A 27 -21.60 -1.90 12.53
C ILE A 27 -20.50 -1.95 13.58
N SER A 28 -20.54 -1.08 14.59
CA SER A 28 -19.55 -1.08 15.66
C SER A 28 -19.57 -2.40 16.45
N LEU A 29 -20.75 -2.92 16.74
CA LEU A 29 -20.92 -4.21 17.44
C LEU A 29 -20.45 -5.39 16.57
N ILE A 30 -20.79 -5.40 15.28
CA ILE A 30 -20.32 -6.41 14.33
C ILE A 30 -18.79 -6.41 14.24
N ALA A 31 -18.18 -5.23 14.28
CA ALA A 31 -16.73 -5.05 14.28
C ALA A 31 -16.05 -5.41 15.61
N GLY A 32 -16.82 -5.82 16.62
CA GLY A 32 -16.30 -6.25 17.93
C GLY A 32 -15.93 -5.12 18.88
N TYR A 33 -16.44 -3.91 18.66
CA TYR A 33 -16.24 -2.79 19.58
C TYR A 33 -17.32 -2.78 20.67
N GLU A 34 -16.93 -2.46 21.91
CA GLU A 34 -17.84 -2.38 23.05
C GLU A 34 -18.84 -1.21 22.97
N SER A 35 -18.52 -0.19 22.17
CA SER A 35 -19.38 0.97 22.00
C SER A 35 -19.17 1.65 20.64
N GLN A 36 -20.21 2.34 20.17
CA GLN A 36 -20.13 3.18 18.98
C GLN A 36 -19.07 4.28 19.13
N GLN A 37 -18.86 4.81 20.33
CA GLN A 37 -17.88 5.84 20.60
C GLN A 37 -16.44 5.32 20.39
N ALA A 38 -16.12 4.15 20.93
CA ALA A 38 -14.81 3.51 20.77
C ALA A 38 -14.52 3.22 19.27
N PHE A 39 -15.51 2.66 18.58
CA PHE A 39 -15.45 2.44 17.14
C PHE A 39 -15.19 3.74 16.37
N THR A 40 -15.99 4.78 16.62
CA THR A 40 -15.88 6.07 15.93
C THR A 40 -14.51 6.70 16.10
N ASN A 41 -13.93 6.64 17.29
CA ASN A 41 -12.61 7.19 17.57
C ASN A 41 -11.52 6.47 16.78
N ILE A 42 -11.53 5.14 16.79
CA ILE A 42 -10.54 4.34 16.07
C ILE A 42 -10.74 4.48 14.55
N PHE A 43 -11.98 4.44 14.08
CA PHE A 43 -12.31 4.62 12.67
C PHE A 43 -11.79 5.97 12.16
N LYS A 44 -12.08 7.07 12.88
CA LYS A 44 -11.59 8.41 12.54
C LYS A 44 -10.06 8.52 12.56
N GLN A 45 -9.39 7.85 13.50
CA GLN A 45 -7.92 7.83 13.53
C GLN A 45 -7.33 7.18 12.28
N MET A 46 -7.95 6.11 11.78
CA MET A 46 -7.47 5.31 10.67
C MET A 46 -7.90 5.85 9.30
N TYR A 47 -9.17 6.18 9.14
CA TYR A 47 -9.74 6.69 7.89
C TYR A 47 -9.69 8.20 7.74
N LYS A 48 -9.30 8.95 8.82
CA LYS A 48 -9.29 10.42 8.88
C LYS A 48 -10.68 11.06 8.68
N LYS A 49 -11.73 10.26 8.62
CA LYS A 49 -13.16 10.62 8.51
C LYS A 49 -13.95 9.88 9.58
N THR A 50 -14.99 10.49 10.11
CA THR A 50 -15.93 9.77 10.97
C THR A 50 -16.70 8.72 10.16
N PRO A 51 -17.27 7.68 10.80
CA PRO A 51 -18.09 6.70 10.08
C PRO A 51 -19.24 7.32 9.29
N ASN A 52 -19.85 8.38 9.82
CA ASN A 52 -20.93 9.08 9.14
C ASN A 52 -20.43 9.86 7.90
N GLU A 53 -19.34 10.60 8.02
CA GLU A 53 -18.70 11.29 6.88
C GLU A 53 -18.26 10.29 5.81
N TYR A 54 -17.74 9.14 6.23
CA TYR A 54 -17.32 8.08 5.30
C TYR A 54 -18.50 7.51 4.53
N ARG A 55 -19.62 7.24 5.20
CA ARG A 55 -20.88 6.78 4.57
C ARG A 55 -21.39 7.78 3.55
N MET A 56 -21.39 9.08 3.90
CA MET A 56 -21.93 10.13 3.02
C MET A 56 -21.11 10.34 1.74
N ASN A 57 -19.84 9.96 1.76
CA ASN A 57 -18.98 10.08 0.58
C ASN A 57 -19.18 8.95 -0.44
N GLU A 58 -19.82 7.85 -0.04
CA GLU A 58 -20.11 6.67 -0.88
C GLU A 58 -18.86 6.04 -1.57
N GLU A 59 -17.68 6.41 -1.13
CA GLU A 59 -16.40 5.90 -1.65
C GLU A 59 -15.84 4.84 -0.70
N PHE A 60 -15.71 3.61 -1.17
CA PHE A 60 -15.09 2.53 -0.42
C PHE A 60 -13.64 2.33 -0.83
N TYR A 61 -12.75 2.30 0.16
CA TYR A 61 -11.39 1.79 0.01
C TYR A 61 -10.98 0.98 1.24
N PRO A 62 -10.22 -0.11 1.06
CA PRO A 62 -9.81 -0.96 2.17
C PRO A 62 -8.57 -0.38 2.89
N LEU A 63 -8.55 -0.44 4.23
CA LEU A 63 -7.31 -0.22 5.02
C LEU A 63 -6.37 -1.41 4.92
N GLN A 64 -6.93 -2.60 4.79
CA GLN A 64 -6.17 -3.84 4.74
C GLN A 64 -6.93 -4.88 3.92
N LEU A 65 -6.33 -5.33 2.82
CA LEU A 65 -6.89 -6.43 2.05
C LEU A 65 -6.72 -7.76 2.81
N ARG A 66 -7.60 -8.72 2.49
CA ARG A 66 -7.51 -10.07 3.06
C ARG A 66 -6.23 -10.74 2.59
N PHE A 67 -5.48 -11.21 3.53
CA PHE A 67 -4.29 -11.99 3.27
C PHE A 67 -4.67 -13.44 2.98
N ASP A 68 -4.32 -13.95 1.81
CA ASP A 68 -4.56 -15.35 1.46
C ASP A 68 -3.30 -16.17 1.70
N LEU A 69 -3.34 -17.03 2.72
CA LEU A 69 -2.23 -17.90 3.09
C LEU A 69 -1.95 -19.01 2.04
N ILE A 70 -2.89 -19.26 1.14
CA ILE A 70 -2.74 -20.33 0.12
C ILE A 70 -1.71 -19.93 -0.94
N GLN A 71 -1.45 -18.65 -1.14
CA GLN A 71 -0.37 -18.18 -2.02
C GLN A 71 1.04 -18.31 -1.41
N THR A 72 1.13 -18.69 -0.14
CA THR A 72 2.39 -18.66 0.65
C THR A 72 3.41 -19.75 0.30
N VAL A 73 3.10 -20.67 -0.59
CA VAL A 73 3.99 -21.81 -0.96
C VAL A 73 4.60 -21.63 -2.35
N LYS A 74 4.79 -20.41 -2.82
CA LYS A 74 5.58 -20.18 -4.03
C LYS A 74 7.06 -20.03 -3.69
N GLN A 75 7.90 -20.66 -4.49
CA GLN A 75 9.36 -20.69 -4.38
C GLN A 75 9.91 -19.33 -4.00
N LYS A 76 10.70 -19.28 -2.91
CA LYS A 76 11.51 -18.11 -2.62
C LYS A 76 12.47 -17.90 -3.76
N LEU A 77 12.33 -16.81 -4.50
CA LEU A 77 13.34 -16.37 -5.45
C LEU A 77 14.67 -16.22 -4.71
N SER A 78 15.76 -16.67 -5.32
CA SER A 78 17.07 -16.40 -4.75
C SER A 78 17.36 -14.89 -4.76
N GLN A 79 18.25 -14.43 -3.90
CA GLN A 79 18.59 -13.00 -3.86
C GLN A 79 19.17 -12.52 -5.19
N GLN A 80 19.93 -13.36 -5.86
CA GLN A 80 20.49 -13.09 -7.19
C GLN A 80 19.40 -12.99 -8.26
N ASP A 81 18.41 -13.92 -8.25
CA ASP A 81 17.28 -13.84 -9.17
C ASP A 81 16.46 -12.55 -8.96
N MET A 82 16.30 -12.11 -7.73
CA MET A 82 15.58 -10.85 -7.43
C MET A 82 16.33 -9.63 -7.97
N GLU A 83 17.64 -9.57 -7.80
CA GLU A 83 18.47 -8.45 -8.28
C GLU A 83 18.46 -8.34 -9.80
N GLU A 84 18.65 -9.45 -10.50
CA GLU A 84 18.65 -9.53 -11.98
C GLU A 84 17.28 -9.18 -12.58
N ASN A 85 16.19 -9.39 -11.85
CA ASN A 85 14.82 -9.18 -12.32
C ASN A 85 14.23 -7.81 -11.91
N ILE A 86 14.96 -6.94 -11.22
CA ILE A 86 14.54 -5.54 -11.02
C ILE A 86 14.71 -4.78 -12.34
N ARG A 87 13.58 -4.37 -12.93
CA ARG A 87 13.54 -3.69 -14.23
C ARG A 87 12.63 -2.48 -14.20
N PHE A 88 12.69 -1.65 -15.22
CA PHE A 88 11.66 -0.64 -15.45
C PHE A 88 10.32 -1.31 -15.77
N ALA A 89 9.26 -0.75 -15.17
CA ALA A 89 7.91 -1.16 -15.47
C ALA A 89 7.51 -0.74 -16.89
N THR A 90 6.63 -1.53 -17.49
CA THR A 90 6.02 -1.27 -18.79
C THR A 90 4.52 -1.10 -18.65
N THR A 91 3.84 -0.64 -19.70
CA THR A 91 2.38 -0.48 -19.68
C THR A 91 1.64 -1.79 -19.41
N THR A 92 2.24 -2.93 -19.74
CA THR A 92 1.66 -4.26 -19.43
C THR A 92 1.70 -4.60 -17.95
N ASP A 93 2.53 -3.92 -17.16
CA ASP A 93 2.65 -4.15 -15.72
C ASP A 93 1.62 -3.33 -14.90
N ILE A 94 0.91 -2.38 -15.52
CA ILE A 94 -0.03 -1.48 -14.82
C ILE A 94 -1.01 -2.23 -13.92
N PRO A 95 -1.68 -3.32 -14.36
CA PRO A 95 -2.59 -4.06 -13.48
C PRO A 95 -1.90 -4.60 -12.22
N ALA A 96 -0.71 -5.19 -12.37
CA ALA A 96 0.06 -5.72 -11.24
C ALA A 96 0.57 -4.61 -10.31
N CYS A 97 0.95 -3.45 -10.87
CA CYS A 97 1.33 -2.27 -10.08
C CYS A 97 0.16 -1.75 -9.23
N LEU A 98 -1.05 -1.67 -9.80
CA LEU A 98 -2.25 -1.26 -9.10
C LEU A 98 -2.61 -2.24 -7.98
N GLU A 99 -2.60 -3.55 -8.26
CA GLU A 99 -2.87 -4.58 -7.25
C GLU A 99 -1.89 -4.48 -6.08
N LEU A 100 -0.60 -4.30 -6.35
CA LEU A 100 0.40 -4.12 -5.30
C LEU A 100 0.18 -2.81 -4.53
N ALA A 101 -0.09 -1.71 -5.22
CA ALA A 101 -0.35 -0.42 -4.58
C ALA A 101 -1.54 -0.53 -3.62
N TYR A 102 -2.66 -1.10 -4.04
CA TYR A 102 -3.82 -1.34 -3.15
C TYR A 102 -3.50 -2.26 -1.97
N LEU A 103 -2.60 -3.22 -2.17
CA LEU A 103 -2.21 -4.14 -1.11
C LEU A 103 -1.33 -3.48 -0.04
N VAL A 104 -0.49 -2.53 -0.44
CA VAL A 104 0.54 -1.94 0.44
C VAL A 104 0.22 -0.53 0.92
N ILE A 105 -0.66 0.20 0.22
CA ILE A 105 -1.12 1.51 0.68
C ILE A 105 -2.16 1.30 1.77
N ASP A 106 -1.69 1.37 3.00
CA ASP A 106 -2.50 1.30 4.20
C ASP A 106 -3.03 2.70 4.55
N GLY A 107 -4.33 2.89 4.37
CA GLY A 107 -5.00 4.05 4.98
C GLY A 107 -4.71 5.41 4.36
N PHE A 108 -4.39 5.48 3.07
CA PHE A 108 -4.46 6.75 2.33
C PHE A 108 -5.93 7.06 2.02
N PRO A 109 -6.56 7.94 2.79
CA PRO A 109 -7.99 8.25 2.64
C PRO A 109 -8.35 8.97 1.34
N ASN A 110 -7.38 9.30 0.51
CA ASN A 110 -7.54 10.09 -0.69
C ASN A 110 -6.70 9.58 -1.87
N LEU A 111 -6.48 8.27 -1.99
CA LEU A 111 -5.94 7.75 -3.23
C LEU A 111 -7.02 7.91 -4.31
N ASN A 112 -6.95 8.99 -5.05
CA ASN A 112 -7.71 9.11 -6.28
C ASN A 112 -7.11 8.12 -7.30
N GLU A 113 -7.82 7.04 -7.56
CA GLU A 113 -7.36 5.97 -8.46
C GLU A 113 -6.98 6.52 -9.84
N ASN A 114 -7.76 7.44 -10.37
CA ASN A 114 -7.50 8.05 -11.67
C ASN A 114 -6.23 8.90 -11.67
N GLU A 115 -6.00 9.67 -10.59
CA GLU A 115 -4.77 10.45 -10.45
C GLU A 115 -3.55 9.54 -10.30
N TYR A 116 -3.67 8.49 -9.48
CA TYR A 116 -2.59 7.52 -9.31
C TYR A 116 -2.27 6.78 -10.61
N LEU A 117 -3.29 6.34 -11.36
CA LEU A 117 -3.11 5.70 -12.66
C LEU A 117 -2.41 6.62 -13.65
N THR A 118 -2.86 7.88 -13.75
CA THR A 118 -2.25 8.87 -14.63
C THR A 118 -0.78 9.11 -14.29
N GLU A 119 -0.46 9.21 -12.98
CA GLU A 119 0.92 9.40 -12.52
C GLU A 119 1.78 8.15 -12.75
N LEU A 120 1.22 6.96 -12.55
CA LEU A 120 1.89 5.69 -12.83
C LEU A 120 2.21 5.55 -14.32
N GLU A 121 1.25 5.82 -15.20
CA GLU A 121 1.44 5.79 -16.66
C GLU A 121 2.54 6.76 -17.09
N ARG A 122 2.50 8.00 -16.58
CA ARG A 122 3.54 8.99 -16.83
C ARG A 122 4.90 8.51 -16.34
N GLY A 123 4.96 7.99 -15.12
CA GLY A 123 6.19 7.46 -14.53
C GLY A 123 6.78 6.29 -15.30
N ILE A 124 5.94 5.43 -15.88
CA ILE A 124 6.38 4.33 -16.75
C ILE A 124 6.99 4.89 -18.05
N LEU A 125 6.33 5.85 -18.69
CA LEU A 125 6.83 6.49 -19.93
C LEU A 125 8.16 7.22 -19.71
N GLU A 126 8.33 7.83 -18.54
CA GLU A 126 9.56 8.54 -18.14
C GLU A 126 10.65 7.62 -17.57
N GLN A 127 10.42 6.30 -17.55
CA GLN A 127 11.32 5.30 -16.97
C GLN A 127 11.72 5.62 -15.51
N ARG A 128 10.75 6.05 -14.69
CA ARG A 128 10.94 6.35 -13.26
C ARG A 128 10.34 5.29 -12.34
N VAL A 129 9.71 4.26 -12.89
CA VAL A 129 9.05 3.20 -12.13
C VAL A 129 9.81 1.90 -12.29
N LEU A 130 10.34 1.40 -11.20
CA LEU A 130 11.00 0.09 -11.11
C LEU A 130 10.03 -0.94 -10.55
N ILE A 131 10.07 -2.15 -11.10
CA ILE A 131 9.25 -3.28 -10.66
C ILE A 131 10.09 -4.54 -10.51
N LEU A 132 9.74 -5.36 -9.53
CA LEU A 132 10.16 -6.74 -9.39
C LEU A 132 8.90 -7.61 -9.39
N THR A 133 8.87 -8.63 -10.25
CA THR A 133 7.71 -9.53 -10.38
C THR A 133 8.10 -10.97 -10.10
N ASP A 134 7.13 -11.74 -9.59
CA ASP A 134 7.15 -13.19 -9.59
C ASP A 134 6.01 -13.67 -10.49
N ASN A 135 6.36 -14.15 -11.68
CA ASN A 135 5.42 -14.40 -12.77
C ASN A 135 4.60 -13.12 -13.10
N THR A 136 3.29 -13.13 -12.84
CA THR A 136 2.37 -12.02 -13.12
C THR A 136 2.13 -11.10 -11.90
N ILE A 137 2.70 -11.44 -10.74
CA ILE A 137 2.46 -10.71 -9.49
C ILE A 137 3.59 -9.72 -9.26
N ALA A 138 3.28 -8.45 -9.04
CA ALA A 138 4.26 -7.48 -8.58
C ALA A 138 4.59 -7.74 -7.11
N ILE A 139 5.86 -8.01 -6.80
CA ILE A 139 6.34 -8.23 -5.44
C ILE A 139 7.01 -7.00 -4.85
N ALA A 140 7.49 -6.09 -5.70
CA ALA A 140 7.92 -4.77 -5.27
C ALA A 140 7.79 -3.75 -6.40
N LEU A 141 7.49 -2.52 -6.03
CA LEU A 141 7.32 -1.37 -6.92
C LEU A 141 7.96 -0.14 -6.28
N MET A 142 8.79 0.58 -7.03
CA MET A 142 9.40 1.83 -6.60
C MET A 142 9.25 2.88 -7.69
N SER A 143 8.80 4.08 -7.31
CA SER A 143 8.79 5.27 -8.16
C SER A 143 9.81 6.27 -7.64
N ILE A 144 10.63 6.81 -8.55
CA ILE A 144 11.68 7.78 -8.25
C ILE A 144 11.48 9.06 -9.04
N ASN A 145 12.09 10.14 -8.56
CA ASN A 145 12.13 11.42 -9.26
C ASN A 145 13.57 11.80 -9.56
N TYR A 146 13.93 11.83 -10.82
CA TYR A 146 15.29 12.17 -11.27
C TYR A 146 15.71 13.60 -10.96
N HIS A 147 14.76 14.54 -10.83
CA HIS A 147 15.10 15.95 -10.57
C HIS A 147 15.39 16.21 -9.11
N THR A 148 14.56 15.64 -8.22
CA THR A 148 14.64 15.88 -6.78
C THR A 148 15.48 14.84 -6.04
N GLY A 149 15.76 13.69 -6.65
CA GLY A 149 16.36 12.55 -5.98
C GLY A 149 15.40 11.87 -4.99
N SER A 150 14.09 12.14 -5.08
CA SER A 150 13.12 11.55 -4.15
C SER A 150 12.66 10.16 -4.59
N ILE A 151 12.38 9.32 -3.60
CA ILE A 151 11.58 8.12 -3.75
C ILE A 151 10.13 8.52 -3.45
N ASP A 152 9.32 8.61 -4.50
CA ASP A 152 7.94 9.06 -4.39
C ASP A 152 6.99 7.95 -3.92
N PHE A 153 7.33 6.72 -4.23
CA PHE A 153 6.62 5.52 -3.77
C PHE A 153 7.58 4.34 -3.64
N PHE A 154 7.40 3.55 -2.59
CA PHE A 154 8.04 2.24 -2.47
C PHE A 154 7.13 1.27 -1.73
N GLY A 155 6.74 0.20 -2.40
CA GLY A 155 5.89 -0.86 -1.84
C GLY A 155 6.51 -2.23 -2.04
N VAL A 156 6.47 -3.07 -0.99
CA VAL A 156 6.86 -4.48 -1.03
C VAL A 156 5.69 -5.33 -0.59
N HIS A 157 5.35 -6.30 -1.41
CA HIS A 157 4.29 -7.27 -1.13
C HIS A 157 4.51 -7.92 0.24
N PRO A 158 3.49 -7.99 1.12
CA PRO A 158 3.64 -8.45 2.50
C PRO A 158 4.35 -9.80 2.67
N LEU A 159 4.14 -10.74 1.73
CA LEU A 159 4.77 -12.08 1.74
C LEU A 159 6.28 -12.04 1.50
N TYR A 160 6.78 -11.00 0.84
CA TYR A 160 8.18 -10.87 0.45
C TYR A 160 8.94 -9.85 1.31
N ARG A 161 8.29 -9.31 2.35
CA ARG A 161 8.95 -8.42 3.31
C ARG A 161 10.05 -9.17 4.07
N LYS A 162 11.08 -8.45 4.50
CA LYS A 162 12.27 -9.00 5.19
C LYS A 162 13.11 -9.97 4.35
N CYS A 163 12.94 -9.97 3.01
CA CYS A 163 13.75 -10.73 2.07
C CYS A 163 14.89 -9.91 1.44
N GLY A 164 15.19 -8.71 1.95
CA GLY A 164 16.26 -7.87 1.43
C GLY A 164 15.90 -7.04 0.20
N ILE A 165 14.65 -7.11 -0.30
CA ILE A 165 14.19 -6.42 -1.53
C ILE A 165 14.43 -4.91 -1.47
N ALA A 166 14.14 -4.29 -0.33
CA ALA A 166 14.36 -2.85 -0.18
C ALA A 166 15.81 -2.44 -0.43
N LYS A 167 16.75 -3.26 0.08
CA LYS A 167 18.17 -3.02 -0.14
C LYS A 167 18.53 -3.14 -1.62
N LEU A 168 18.06 -4.16 -2.33
CA LEU A 168 18.33 -4.36 -3.76
C LEU A 168 17.82 -3.19 -4.60
N PHE A 169 16.61 -2.69 -4.34
CA PHE A 169 16.07 -1.50 -5.02
C PHE A 169 16.90 -0.25 -4.73
N LEU A 170 17.26 -0.02 -3.47
CA LEU A 170 18.08 1.12 -3.09
C LEU A 170 19.47 1.02 -3.71
N ASP A 171 20.12 -0.13 -3.66
CA ASP A 171 21.44 -0.34 -4.27
C ASP A 171 21.39 -0.03 -5.78
N LYS A 172 20.36 -0.50 -6.49
CA LYS A 172 20.15 -0.20 -7.91
C LYS A 172 19.95 1.30 -8.17
N VAL A 173 19.11 1.95 -7.37
CA VAL A 173 18.84 3.40 -7.51
C VAL A 173 20.09 4.21 -7.24
N MET A 174 20.82 3.91 -6.18
CA MET A 174 22.03 4.64 -5.78
C MET A 174 23.19 4.45 -6.75
N ASN A 175 23.36 3.23 -7.26
CA ASN A 175 24.54 2.91 -8.07
C ASN A 175 24.32 3.10 -9.58
N GLU A 176 23.07 3.07 -10.06
CA GLU A 176 22.79 3.10 -11.49
C GLU A 176 21.97 4.31 -11.93
N LEU A 177 21.01 4.79 -11.11
CA LEU A 177 19.98 5.73 -11.58
C LEU A 177 20.13 7.14 -10.99
N LEU A 178 20.47 7.26 -9.71
CA LEU A 178 20.65 8.52 -8.99
C LEU A 178 22.07 8.64 -8.45
N VAL A 179 23.05 8.30 -9.29
CA VAL A 179 24.47 8.37 -8.93
C VAL A 179 24.83 9.81 -8.55
N ASP A 180 25.56 9.98 -7.46
CA ASP A 180 26.03 11.28 -6.92
C ASP A 180 24.89 12.25 -6.53
N LYS A 181 23.68 11.73 -6.26
CA LYS A 181 22.56 12.51 -5.72
C LYS A 181 22.21 12.11 -4.32
N ASP A 182 21.80 13.10 -3.53
CA ASP A 182 21.15 12.82 -2.25
C ASP A 182 19.78 12.19 -2.50
N ILE A 183 19.52 11.05 -1.83
CA ILE A 183 18.22 10.37 -1.92
C ILE A 183 17.39 10.77 -0.73
N SER A 184 16.15 11.20 -1.02
CA SER A 184 15.17 11.56 0.00
C SER A 184 13.92 10.68 -0.09
N VAL A 185 13.28 10.45 1.05
CA VAL A 185 12.00 9.77 1.15
C VAL A 185 11.13 10.46 2.19
N THR A 186 9.87 10.66 1.85
CA THR A 186 8.88 11.17 2.80
C THR A 186 8.08 9.99 3.37
N THR A 187 8.01 9.92 4.69
CA THR A 187 7.28 8.86 5.41
C THR A 187 6.37 9.50 6.47
N PHE A 188 5.49 8.70 7.04
CA PHE A 188 4.66 9.14 8.15
C PHE A 188 5.51 9.60 9.35
N ARG A 189 4.98 10.57 10.09
CA ARG A 189 5.56 10.99 11.35
C ARG A 189 5.57 9.81 12.32
N GLU A 190 6.65 9.69 13.10
CA GLU A 190 6.74 8.69 14.16
C GLU A 190 5.57 8.78 15.13
N GLY A 191 4.94 7.63 15.42
CA GLY A 191 3.76 7.53 16.26
C GLY A 191 2.44 7.92 15.58
N ASP A 192 2.43 8.22 14.27
CA ASP A 192 1.18 8.33 13.52
C ASP A 192 0.49 6.95 13.47
N LYS A 193 -0.82 6.94 13.67
CA LYS A 193 -1.62 5.69 13.62
C LYS A 193 -1.63 5.04 12.24
N ALA A 194 -1.38 5.81 11.19
CA ALA A 194 -1.21 5.30 9.84
C ALA A 194 0.20 4.72 9.60
N ASP A 195 1.17 4.99 10.49
CA ASP A 195 2.51 4.41 10.41
C ASP A 195 2.45 2.92 10.79
N THR A 196 2.75 2.05 9.84
CA THR A 196 2.78 0.59 10.05
C THR A 196 4.06 0.12 10.78
N GLY A 197 4.99 1.04 11.05
CA GLY A 197 6.30 0.73 11.65
C GLY A 197 7.24 -0.05 10.72
N TYR A 198 6.91 -0.20 9.45
CA TYR A 198 7.77 -0.79 8.43
C TYR A 198 8.57 0.31 7.71
N ARG A 199 9.52 0.88 8.43
CA ARG A 199 10.51 1.82 7.90
C ARG A 199 11.76 1.11 7.50
#